data_c27916418acad90e4719c0f9425cc2e6
#
_entry.id   c27916418acad90e4719c0f9425cc2e6
#
_cell.length_a   1.000
_cell.length_b   1.000
_cell.length_c   1.000
_cell.angle_alpha   90.00
_cell.angle_beta   90.00
_cell.angle_gamma   90.00
#
_symmetry.space_group_name_H-M   'P 1'
#
loop_
_entity.id
_entity.type
_entity.pdbx_description
1 polymer ?
#
loop_
_entity_poly.entity_id
_entity_poly.type
_entity_poly.pdbx_seq_one_letter_code
_entity_poly.pdbx_strand_id
1 'polypeptide(L)'
;MRKNVRIGAAIIAIALIAYGIIQPIDREGDGRWLICIWTASLFMGVFAWMSLPQIPRSLNRNLQHLGIVLSIGFLLLALQLLRQQVVMSQSIYTNSVTDANTGQITSNIRPIVAAQKTQRGKILDANGTVLVDSVLRQENYVQRIYPMSEQYNPAAFSNVVGFFSFRYGVSGLEASYNDYLNGDEGSEWRRLSDSMLGRQPVGNNLHLTINANLQQRAYDLLGGRTGSIVVMEPRTGKLLALVSTPGFDPAGLVSNPDAEDQAAERARTVEYWSQITSDAAGQPLLNRATQGQYPPGSSFKTVTAIGVLSEPSLGKPDEISCPNELFTDAGAPPVVNAVRDGLEGIIRQHGEPRLESVYAYSCNTAFAQYALRLGSDRFTSIAERFDFYRPQNAPGRYQGFTDLPTAPSLLFVQPGFLQSAPALADTGYGQGQMLVTPLQMTMVAAAIANDGNMMHPYLVERITDPNANELMRQNPRRIRQTMTAEVARIMRQNMRAGVSYGFGAAADAVPGVEVGGKSGTAEYGNEGRTHAWFIAIAPYQEPRFAVAVMVEGGGEGSSVGAQLAGQVLAAAFEFVP
;
A
#
# COMPACT_ATOMS: atom_id res chain seq x y z
N MET A 1 -57.34 24.74 -15.05
CA MET A 1 -56.20 24.70 -15.99
C MET A 1 -54.98 25.50 -15.51
N ARG A 2 -55.07 26.80 -15.22
CA ARG A 2 -53.93 27.63 -14.77
C ARG A 2 -53.16 27.08 -13.54
N LYS A 3 -53.87 26.55 -12.52
CA LYS A 3 -53.24 26.00 -11.30
C LYS A 3 -52.32 24.79 -11.60
N ASN A 4 -52.77 23.87 -12.48
CA ASN A 4 -52.00 22.66 -12.82
C ASN A 4 -50.79 22.99 -13.71
N VAL A 5 -50.93 23.93 -14.67
CA VAL A 5 -49.79 24.38 -15.49
C VAL A 5 -48.73 25.09 -14.65
N ARG A 6 -49.14 25.89 -13.66
CA ARG A 6 -48.23 26.55 -12.71
C ARG A 6 -47.44 25.55 -11.90
N ILE A 7 -48.12 24.55 -11.32
CA ILE A 7 -47.46 23.51 -10.51
C ILE A 7 -46.52 22.68 -11.40
N GLY A 8 -46.97 22.29 -12.58
CA GLY A 8 -46.14 21.55 -13.54
C GLY A 8 -44.88 22.32 -13.93
N ALA A 9 -44.97 23.61 -14.22
CA ALA A 9 -43.81 24.44 -14.56
C ALA A 9 -42.80 24.52 -13.39
N ALA A 10 -43.27 24.66 -12.14
CA ALA A 10 -42.41 24.67 -10.97
C ALA A 10 -41.67 23.33 -10.78
N ILE A 11 -42.38 22.21 -10.92
CA ILE A 11 -41.78 20.87 -10.80
C ILE A 11 -40.71 20.65 -11.88
N ILE A 12 -40.99 21.02 -13.14
CA ILE A 12 -40.03 20.88 -14.23
C ILE A 12 -38.79 21.74 -13.97
N ALA A 13 -38.96 22.98 -13.54
CA ALA A 13 -37.85 23.87 -13.23
C ALA A 13 -36.94 23.28 -12.12
N ILE A 14 -37.53 22.80 -11.03
CA ILE A 14 -36.79 22.19 -9.91
C ILE A 14 -36.06 20.91 -10.39
N ALA A 15 -36.72 20.07 -11.18
CA ALA A 15 -36.10 18.83 -11.70
C ALA A 15 -34.92 19.14 -12.63
N LEU A 16 -35.01 20.15 -13.47
CA LEU A 16 -33.92 20.58 -14.36
C LEU A 16 -32.73 21.14 -13.58
N ILE A 17 -32.97 21.92 -12.52
CA ILE A 17 -31.92 22.44 -11.65
C ILE A 17 -31.24 21.28 -10.93
N ALA A 18 -32.00 20.36 -10.33
CA ALA A 18 -31.46 19.20 -9.66
C ALA A 18 -30.63 18.30 -10.60
N TYR A 19 -31.13 18.04 -11.82
CA TYR A 19 -30.41 17.30 -12.84
C TYR A 19 -29.11 18.01 -13.26
N GLY A 20 -29.15 19.32 -13.43
CA GLY A 20 -27.98 20.12 -13.80
C GLY A 20 -26.87 20.06 -12.74
N ILE A 21 -27.21 20.02 -11.45
CA ILE A 21 -26.24 19.94 -10.35
C ILE A 21 -25.42 18.64 -10.40
N ILE A 22 -25.99 17.54 -10.91
CA ILE A 22 -25.36 16.20 -10.97
C ILE A 22 -24.39 16.07 -12.16
N GLN A 23 -24.37 17.05 -13.09
CA GLN A 23 -23.51 16.95 -14.28
C GLN A 23 -22.02 16.94 -13.93
N PRO A 24 -21.16 16.22 -14.72
CA PRO A 24 -19.73 16.20 -14.52
C PRO A 24 -19.10 17.61 -14.53
N ILE A 25 -17.97 17.74 -13.83
CA ILE A 25 -17.21 19.00 -13.77
C ILE A 25 -16.19 19.00 -14.91
N ASP A 26 -16.70 19.11 -16.14
CA ASP A 26 -15.93 19.21 -17.36
C ASP A 26 -16.65 20.18 -18.34
N ARG A 27 -16.04 20.45 -19.50
CA ARG A 27 -16.62 21.34 -20.49
C ARG A 27 -18.01 20.89 -21.00
N GLU A 28 -18.22 19.58 -21.10
CA GLU A 28 -19.52 19.03 -21.52
C GLU A 28 -20.56 19.15 -20.40
N GLY A 29 -20.18 18.87 -19.16
CA GLY A 29 -21.05 19.04 -17.99
C GLY A 29 -21.43 20.50 -17.78
N ASP A 30 -20.51 21.44 -18.00
CA ASP A 30 -20.81 22.88 -17.96
C ASP A 30 -21.77 23.31 -19.02
N GLY A 31 -21.65 22.80 -20.26
CA GLY A 31 -22.61 23.04 -21.34
C GLY A 31 -23.99 22.51 -20.98
N ARG A 32 -24.09 21.30 -20.45
CA ARG A 32 -25.35 20.69 -19.98
C ARG A 32 -25.98 21.47 -18.83
N TRP A 33 -25.16 21.91 -17.86
CA TRP A 33 -25.61 22.77 -16.78
C TRP A 33 -26.22 24.07 -17.27
N LEU A 34 -25.58 24.76 -18.21
CA LEU A 34 -26.09 25.99 -18.82
C LEU A 34 -27.44 25.75 -19.51
N ILE A 35 -27.56 24.70 -20.30
CA ILE A 35 -28.81 24.32 -20.95
C ILE A 35 -29.92 24.07 -19.91
N CYS A 36 -29.62 23.33 -18.84
CA CYS A 36 -30.57 23.06 -17.77
C CYS A 36 -31.03 24.34 -17.07
N ILE A 37 -30.12 25.26 -16.73
CA ILE A 37 -30.46 26.57 -16.13
C ILE A 37 -31.32 27.44 -17.06
N TRP A 38 -30.94 27.55 -18.33
CA TRP A 38 -31.70 28.33 -19.29
C TRP A 38 -33.13 27.78 -19.48
N THR A 39 -33.24 26.46 -19.58
CA THR A 39 -34.55 25.79 -19.71
C THR A 39 -35.36 25.92 -18.42
N ALA A 40 -34.75 25.74 -17.26
CA ALA A 40 -35.41 25.94 -15.96
C ALA A 40 -35.91 27.39 -15.79
N SER A 41 -35.12 28.38 -16.24
CA SER A 41 -35.52 29.78 -16.15
C SER A 41 -36.77 30.08 -16.99
N LEU A 42 -36.92 29.44 -18.16
CA LEU A 42 -38.10 29.57 -18.99
C LEU A 42 -39.35 29.03 -18.28
N PHE A 43 -39.26 27.87 -17.64
CA PHE A 43 -40.35 27.30 -16.82
C PHE A 43 -40.65 28.15 -15.58
N MET A 44 -39.62 28.71 -14.93
CA MET A 44 -39.81 29.66 -13.83
C MET A 44 -40.51 30.95 -14.31
N GLY A 45 -40.17 31.44 -15.50
CA GLY A 45 -40.87 32.56 -16.15
C GLY A 45 -42.35 32.25 -16.35
N VAL A 46 -42.69 31.07 -16.87
CA VAL A 46 -44.09 30.61 -17.01
C VAL A 46 -44.79 30.52 -15.65
N PHE A 47 -44.13 29.95 -14.63
CA PHE A 47 -44.66 29.90 -13.27
C PHE A 47 -44.96 31.30 -12.73
N ALA A 48 -44.00 32.22 -12.84
CA ALA A 48 -44.14 33.60 -12.39
C ALA A 48 -45.28 34.33 -13.14
N TRP A 49 -45.30 34.23 -14.48
CA TRP A 49 -46.34 34.80 -15.30
C TRP A 49 -47.75 34.34 -14.88
N MET A 50 -47.91 33.03 -14.67
CA MET A 50 -49.20 32.45 -14.31
C MET A 50 -49.56 32.69 -12.82
N SER A 51 -48.64 33.13 -12.00
CA SER A 51 -48.84 33.46 -10.57
C SER A 51 -49.25 34.93 -10.39
N LEU A 52 -49.08 35.78 -11.42
CA LEU A 52 -49.46 37.17 -11.33
C LEU A 52 -50.97 37.33 -11.14
N PRO A 53 -51.42 38.19 -10.20
CA PRO A 53 -52.80 38.57 -10.07
C PRO A 53 -53.26 39.33 -11.35
N GLN A 54 -54.51 39.15 -11.73
CA GLN A 54 -55.10 39.93 -12.86
C GLN A 54 -55.38 41.36 -12.38
N ILE A 55 -54.36 42.21 -12.41
CA ILE A 55 -54.47 43.64 -12.06
C ILE A 55 -54.73 44.45 -13.35
N PRO A 56 -55.56 45.51 -13.30
CA PRO A 56 -55.78 46.38 -14.43
C PRO A 56 -54.49 46.98 -14.99
N ARG A 57 -54.47 47.30 -16.29
CA ARG A 57 -53.32 47.88 -17.01
C ARG A 57 -52.89 49.23 -16.42
N SER A 58 -52.06 49.17 -15.37
CA SER A 58 -51.52 50.34 -14.70
C SER A 58 -50.00 50.27 -14.69
N LEU A 59 -49.32 51.39 -14.36
CA LEU A 59 -47.88 51.48 -14.19
C LEU A 59 -47.34 50.40 -13.24
N ASN A 60 -48.09 50.04 -12.20
CA ASN A 60 -47.78 49.00 -11.24
C ASN A 60 -47.58 47.61 -11.86
N ARG A 61 -48.27 47.28 -12.94
CA ARG A 61 -48.13 45.97 -13.60
C ARG A 61 -46.79 45.86 -14.35
N ASN A 62 -46.33 46.93 -14.97
CA ASN A 62 -45.04 46.95 -15.66
C ASN A 62 -43.89 46.89 -14.63
N LEU A 63 -44.01 47.54 -13.49
CA LEU A 63 -43.07 47.46 -12.38
C LEU A 63 -43.00 46.05 -11.77
N GLN A 64 -44.15 45.37 -11.63
CA GLN A 64 -44.20 43.98 -11.18
C GLN A 64 -43.51 43.03 -12.17
N HIS A 65 -43.74 43.19 -13.48
CA HIS A 65 -43.03 42.37 -14.49
C HIS A 65 -41.52 42.60 -14.44
N LEU A 66 -41.09 43.87 -14.35
CA LEU A 66 -39.66 44.19 -14.21
C LEU A 66 -39.08 43.57 -12.94
N GLY A 67 -39.78 43.65 -11.79
CA GLY A 67 -39.36 43.04 -10.56
C GLY A 67 -39.19 41.51 -10.66
N ILE A 68 -40.10 40.83 -11.35
CA ILE A 68 -40.02 39.39 -11.56
C ILE A 68 -38.86 39.04 -12.47
N VAL A 69 -38.63 39.75 -13.57
CA VAL A 69 -37.52 39.51 -14.49
C VAL A 69 -36.18 39.68 -13.75
N LEU A 70 -36.04 40.75 -12.95
CA LEU A 70 -34.86 40.98 -12.15
C LEU A 70 -34.69 39.88 -11.09
N SER A 71 -35.75 39.44 -10.39
CA SER A 71 -35.69 38.38 -9.39
C SER A 71 -35.26 37.05 -10.01
N ILE A 72 -35.74 36.71 -11.21
CA ILE A 72 -35.28 35.51 -11.94
C ILE A 72 -33.81 35.65 -12.33
N GLY A 73 -33.38 36.82 -12.83
CA GLY A 73 -31.97 37.06 -13.12
C GLY A 73 -31.05 36.90 -11.90
N PHE A 74 -31.44 37.47 -10.76
CA PHE A 74 -30.70 37.29 -9.50
C PHE A 74 -30.69 35.83 -9.02
N LEU A 75 -31.80 35.11 -9.16
CA LEU A 75 -31.85 33.68 -8.80
C LEU A 75 -30.91 32.86 -9.69
N LEU A 76 -30.85 33.10 -10.98
CA LEU A 76 -29.94 32.42 -11.89
C LEU A 76 -28.48 32.70 -11.55
N LEU A 77 -28.16 33.96 -11.25
CA LEU A 77 -26.80 34.31 -10.79
C LEU A 77 -26.47 33.63 -9.47
N ALA A 78 -27.42 33.60 -8.52
CA ALA A 78 -27.22 32.90 -7.24
C ALA A 78 -27.00 31.39 -7.41
N LEU A 79 -27.76 30.75 -8.31
CA LEU A 79 -27.57 29.33 -8.62
C LEU A 79 -26.24 29.07 -9.33
N GLN A 80 -25.81 29.93 -10.22
CA GLN A 80 -24.51 29.82 -10.88
C GLN A 80 -23.36 30.01 -9.87
N LEU A 81 -23.49 30.99 -8.98
CA LEU A 81 -22.52 31.21 -7.91
C LEU A 81 -22.46 30.01 -6.95
N LEU A 82 -23.61 29.46 -6.57
CA LEU A 82 -23.69 28.27 -5.73
C LEU A 82 -22.99 27.07 -6.39
N ARG A 83 -23.21 26.87 -7.71
CA ARG A 83 -22.49 25.82 -8.45
C ARG A 83 -20.99 26.04 -8.42
N GLN A 84 -20.51 27.24 -8.69
CA GLN A 84 -19.08 27.54 -8.68
C GLN A 84 -18.46 27.40 -7.28
N GLN A 85 -19.17 27.83 -6.24
CA GLN A 85 -18.67 27.81 -4.85
C GLN A 85 -18.78 26.45 -4.17
N VAL A 86 -19.72 25.59 -4.55
CA VAL A 86 -19.97 24.30 -3.91
C VAL A 86 -19.57 23.15 -4.84
N VAL A 87 -20.14 23.07 -6.05
CA VAL A 87 -19.95 21.92 -6.94
C VAL A 87 -18.60 21.98 -7.65
N MET A 88 -18.18 23.16 -8.14
CA MET A 88 -16.93 23.35 -8.88
C MET A 88 -15.77 23.84 -8.00
N SER A 89 -15.99 24.03 -6.70
CA SER A 89 -15.00 24.63 -5.80
C SER A 89 -13.66 23.89 -5.86
N GLN A 90 -13.69 22.58 -5.82
CA GLN A 90 -12.47 21.77 -5.83
C GLN A 90 -11.76 21.81 -7.20
N SER A 91 -12.49 21.74 -8.32
CA SER A 91 -11.88 21.83 -9.65
C SER A 91 -11.30 23.22 -9.93
N ILE A 92 -11.97 24.29 -9.51
CA ILE A 92 -11.45 25.66 -9.61
C ILE A 92 -10.25 25.85 -8.69
N TYR A 93 -10.28 25.22 -7.52
CA TYR A 93 -9.26 25.32 -6.49
C TYR A 93 -7.95 24.60 -6.90
N THR A 94 -8.06 23.46 -7.60
CA THR A 94 -6.91 22.66 -8.06
C THR A 94 -6.47 22.97 -9.49
N ASN A 95 -7.20 23.84 -10.21
CA ASN A 95 -6.94 24.09 -11.63
C ASN A 95 -5.60 24.80 -11.87
N SER A 96 -4.78 24.25 -12.76
CA SER A 96 -3.58 24.91 -13.28
C SER A 96 -3.91 25.61 -14.59
N VAL A 97 -3.39 26.83 -14.75
CA VAL A 97 -3.55 27.59 -16.00
C VAL A 97 -2.25 27.51 -16.80
N THR A 98 -2.35 27.00 -18.01
CA THR A 98 -1.22 27.05 -18.95
C THR A 98 -1.27 28.37 -19.69
N ASP A 99 -0.23 29.19 -19.56
CA ASP A 99 -0.08 30.42 -20.34
C ASP A 99 0.05 30.05 -21.82
N ALA A 100 -0.92 30.51 -22.61
CA ALA A 100 -0.99 30.20 -24.03
C ALA A 100 0.21 30.73 -24.85
N ASN A 101 0.92 31.73 -24.34
CA ASN A 101 2.04 32.37 -25.05
C ASN A 101 3.39 31.78 -24.66
N THR A 102 3.54 31.33 -23.40
CA THR A 102 4.83 30.86 -22.87
C THR A 102 4.87 29.34 -22.64
N GLY A 103 3.73 28.67 -22.69
CA GLY A 103 3.59 27.24 -22.34
C GLY A 103 3.85 26.95 -20.85
N GLN A 104 4.08 27.99 -20.03
CA GLN A 104 4.30 27.81 -18.59
C GLN A 104 2.99 27.44 -17.89
N ILE A 105 3.07 26.38 -17.08
CA ILE A 105 1.96 25.97 -16.21
C ILE A 105 2.04 26.76 -14.91
N THR A 106 1.09 27.66 -14.71
CA THR A 106 0.95 28.39 -13.44
C THR A 106 -0.03 27.63 -12.56
N SER A 107 0.50 26.96 -11.54
CA SER A 107 -0.33 26.26 -10.54
C SER A 107 -1.06 27.26 -9.65
N ASN A 108 -2.29 26.95 -9.28
CA ASN A 108 -3.01 27.72 -8.29
C ASN A 108 -2.35 27.57 -6.92
N ILE A 109 -1.86 28.65 -6.34
CA ILE A 109 -1.18 28.64 -5.02
C ILE A 109 -2.17 28.52 -3.83
N ARG A 110 -3.48 28.71 -4.07
CA ARG A 110 -4.49 28.66 -2.99
C ARG A 110 -4.52 27.34 -2.23
N PRO A 111 -4.41 26.14 -2.86
CA PRO A 111 -4.32 24.88 -2.15
C PRO A 111 -3.10 24.83 -1.22
N ILE A 112 -1.95 25.36 -1.66
CA ILE A 112 -0.73 25.40 -0.86
C ILE A 112 -0.91 26.31 0.35
N VAL A 113 -1.49 27.51 0.14
CA VAL A 113 -1.75 28.48 1.23
C VAL A 113 -2.77 27.93 2.23
N ALA A 114 -3.80 27.22 1.76
CA ALA A 114 -4.78 26.58 2.66
C ALA A 114 -4.15 25.42 3.43
N ALA A 115 -3.36 24.59 2.78
CA ALA A 115 -2.63 23.51 3.44
C ALA A 115 -1.66 24.03 4.52
N GLN A 116 -1.04 25.22 4.29
CA GLN A 116 -0.20 25.89 5.30
C GLN A 116 -0.97 26.31 6.56
N LYS A 117 -2.29 26.50 6.45
CA LYS A 117 -3.16 26.90 7.56
C LYS A 117 -3.92 25.73 8.17
N THR A 118 -3.86 24.55 7.57
CA THR A 118 -4.55 23.36 8.06
C THR A 118 -3.70 22.66 9.10
N GLN A 119 -4.22 22.48 10.30
CA GLN A 119 -3.61 21.61 11.30
C GLN A 119 -3.89 20.17 10.90
N ARG A 120 -2.95 19.55 10.17
CA ARG A 120 -3.06 18.15 9.76
C ARG A 120 -3.18 17.24 10.96
N GLY A 121 -4.02 16.23 10.86
CA GLY A 121 -4.24 15.23 11.91
C GLY A 121 -2.96 14.47 12.29
N LYS A 122 -2.99 13.86 13.46
CA LYS A 122 -1.88 13.06 14.00
C LYS A 122 -1.78 11.70 13.32
N ILE A 123 -0.56 11.15 13.30
CA ILE A 123 -0.33 9.74 12.99
C ILE A 123 0.20 9.09 14.27
N LEU A 124 -0.51 8.09 14.78
CA LEU A 124 -0.21 7.41 16.03
C LEU A 124 0.08 5.93 15.78
N ASP A 125 0.99 5.35 16.56
CA ASP A 125 1.24 3.92 16.56
C ASP A 125 0.08 3.12 17.21
N ALA A 126 0.22 1.80 17.27
CA ALA A 126 -0.77 0.89 17.86
C ALA A 126 -1.02 1.14 19.35
N ASN A 127 -0.06 1.73 20.07
CA ASN A 127 -0.12 2.03 21.50
C ASN A 127 -0.55 3.48 21.79
N GLY A 128 -0.81 4.29 20.75
CA GLY A 128 -1.17 5.69 20.88
C GLY A 128 0.02 6.65 20.98
N THR A 129 1.25 6.17 20.73
CA THR A 129 2.44 7.02 20.63
C THR A 129 2.32 7.92 19.39
N VAL A 130 2.49 9.23 19.57
CA VAL A 130 2.41 10.19 18.47
C VAL A 130 3.69 10.14 17.64
N LEU A 131 3.58 9.64 16.42
CA LEU A 131 4.70 9.58 15.48
C LEU A 131 4.84 10.89 14.72
N VAL A 132 3.73 11.45 14.28
CA VAL A 132 3.67 12.68 13.48
C VAL A 132 2.56 13.57 14.01
N ASP A 133 2.83 14.88 14.15
CA ASP A 133 1.87 15.89 14.64
C ASP A 133 2.00 17.19 13.82
N SER A 134 1.18 18.17 14.13
CA SER A 134 1.21 19.50 13.56
C SER A 134 1.17 20.56 14.67
N VAL A 135 2.05 21.55 14.59
CA VAL A 135 2.12 22.65 15.55
C VAL A 135 1.83 23.97 14.85
N LEU A 136 0.96 24.76 15.48
CA LEU A 136 0.69 26.11 15.04
C LEU A 136 1.88 27.03 15.38
N ARG A 137 2.39 27.72 14.38
CA ARG A 137 3.46 28.71 14.47
C ARG A 137 2.90 30.13 14.29
N GLN A 138 3.79 31.11 14.21
CA GLN A 138 3.42 32.51 13.99
C GLN A 138 2.59 32.69 12.71
N GLU A 139 1.75 33.72 12.66
CA GLU A 139 0.90 34.08 11.50
C GLU A 139 -0.09 32.99 11.02
N ASN A 140 -0.50 32.06 11.91
CA ASN A 140 -1.37 30.94 11.57
C ASN A 140 -0.74 29.92 10.59
N TYR A 141 0.58 29.88 10.50
CA TYR A 141 1.29 28.83 9.77
C TYR A 141 1.33 27.54 10.59
N VAL A 142 1.01 26.43 9.97
CA VAL A 142 1.08 25.11 10.60
C VAL A 142 2.31 24.36 10.09
N GLN A 143 3.18 24.00 11.04
CA GLN A 143 4.35 23.19 10.76
C GLN A 143 4.08 21.72 11.09
N ARG A 144 4.40 20.83 10.14
CA ARG A 144 4.41 19.38 10.40
C ARG A 144 5.64 19.03 11.23
N ILE A 145 5.47 18.28 12.29
CA ILE A 145 6.54 17.85 13.19
C ILE A 145 6.52 16.33 13.38
N TYR A 146 7.66 15.78 13.78
CA TYR A 146 7.87 14.34 13.95
C TYR A 146 8.34 14.02 15.37
N PRO A 147 7.41 14.02 16.38
CA PRO A 147 7.75 13.77 17.79
C PRO A 147 8.40 12.41 18.01
N MET A 148 8.21 11.45 17.10
CA MET A 148 8.89 10.16 17.15
C MET A 148 10.42 10.29 17.25
N SER A 149 11.01 11.38 16.75
CA SER A 149 12.46 11.63 16.81
C SER A 149 13.02 11.78 18.23
N GLU A 150 12.16 12.01 19.22
CA GLU A 150 12.55 12.09 20.63
C GLU A 150 12.87 10.70 21.24
N GLN A 151 12.30 9.64 20.69
CA GLN A 151 12.40 8.28 21.22
C GLN A 151 12.96 7.27 20.22
N TYR A 152 12.78 7.51 18.94
CA TYR A 152 13.07 6.58 17.86
C TYR A 152 13.88 7.26 16.74
N ASN A 153 14.55 6.44 15.93
CA ASN A 153 15.18 6.94 14.69
C ASN A 153 14.10 7.22 13.63
N PRO A 154 13.93 8.47 13.17
CA PRO A 154 12.90 8.80 12.18
C PRO A 154 13.01 8.00 10.87
N ALA A 155 14.23 7.59 10.50
CA ALA A 155 14.47 6.79 9.30
C ALA A 155 13.81 5.40 9.37
N ALA A 156 13.55 4.87 10.57
CA ALA A 156 12.84 3.61 10.74
C ALA A 156 11.38 3.70 10.30
N PHE A 157 10.77 4.87 10.34
CA PHE A 157 9.35 5.10 10.08
C PHE A 157 9.09 5.79 8.74
N SER A 158 10.12 6.41 8.15
CA SER A 158 9.99 7.30 6.99
C SER A 158 9.26 6.69 5.80
N ASN A 159 9.49 5.42 5.51
CA ASN A 159 8.83 4.70 4.41
C ASN A 159 7.38 4.27 4.71
N VAL A 160 6.93 4.39 5.97
CA VAL A 160 5.54 4.19 6.39
C VAL A 160 4.83 5.53 6.46
N VAL A 161 5.26 6.43 7.36
CA VAL A 161 4.59 7.72 7.56
C VAL A 161 4.73 8.62 6.33
N GLY A 162 5.87 8.54 5.65
CA GLY A 162 6.20 9.43 4.54
C GLY A 162 6.64 10.81 5.01
N PHE A 163 6.47 11.80 4.13
CA PHE A 163 6.72 13.19 4.43
C PHE A 163 5.60 14.08 3.87
N PHE A 164 5.46 15.25 4.47
CA PHE A 164 4.65 16.35 3.98
C PHE A 164 5.53 17.59 3.79
N SER A 165 5.69 18.01 2.55
CA SER A 165 6.51 19.17 2.19
C SER A 165 5.80 20.02 1.14
N PHE A 166 5.72 21.33 1.37
CA PHE A 166 5.13 22.26 0.40
C PHE A 166 5.94 22.36 -0.90
N ARG A 167 7.22 22.00 -0.84
CA ARG A 167 8.12 22.05 -1.99
C ARG A 167 8.20 20.71 -2.75
N TYR A 168 8.26 19.61 -2.00
CA TYR A 168 8.54 18.27 -2.55
C TYR A 168 7.31 17.35 -2.57
N GLY A 169 6.15 17.87 -2.15
CA GLY A 169 4.90 17.12 -2.13
C GLY A 169 4.75 16.23 -0.91
N VAL A 170 4.12 15.09 -1.10
CA VAL A 170 3.74 14.15 -0.05
C VAL A 170 4.08 12.72 -0.44
N SER A 171 4.39 11.87 0.54
CA SER A 171 4.65 10.45 0.32
C SER A 171 4.09 9.60 1.46
N GLY A 172 4.13 8.26 1.30
CA GLY A 172 3.70 7.33 2.34
C GLY A 172 2.25 7.54 2.78
N LEU A 173 1.95 7.35 4.06
CA LEU A 173 0.61 7.56 4.61
C LEU A 173 0.16 9.03 4.53
N GLU A 174 1.10 9.99 4.58
CA GLU A 174 0.79 11.41 4.34
C GLU A 174 0.15 11.63 2.96
N ALA A 175 0.53 10.84 1.96
CA ALA A 175 -0.05 10.89 0.62
C ALA A 175 -1.33 10.08 0.52
N SER A 176 -1.32 8.82 0.98
CA SER A 176 -2.45 7.91 0.81
C SER A 176 -3.70 8.34 1.60
N TYR A 177 -3.49 9.03 2.72
CA TYR A 177 -4.57 9.53 3.60
C TYR A 177 -4.60 11.06 3.68
N ASN A 178 -4.12 11.72 2.60
CA ASN A 178 -4.03 13.19 2.56
C ASN A 178 -5.35 13.87 2.89
N ASP A 179 -6.46 13.39 2.32
CA ASP A 179 -7.77 14.02 2.46
C ASP A 179 -8.34 13.86 3.88
N TYR A 180 -8.07 12.73 4.54
CA TYR A 180 -8.38 12.57 5.97
C TYR A 180 -7.50 13.45 6.85
N LEU A 181 -6.18 13.46 6.60
CA LEU A 181 -5.24 14.25 7.38
C LEU A 181 -5.46 15.76 7.23
N ASN A 182 -6.01 16.21 6.12
CA ASN A 182 -6.42 17.60 5.92
C ASN A 182 -7.83 17.91 6.48
N GLY A 183 -8.63 16.88 6.80
CA GLY A 183 -10.03 17.05 7.21
C GLY A 183 -10.99 17.25 6.04
N ASP A 184 -10.56 16.97 4.80
CA ASP A 184 -11.39 17.03 3.60
C ASP A 184 -12.37 15.87 3.53
N GLU A 185 -12.03 14.73 4.11
CA GLU A 185 -12.93 13.59 4.31
C GLU A 185 -13.31 13.40 5.79
N GLY A 186 -14.50 12.84 6.03
CA GLY A 186 -14.99 12.38 7.34
C GLY A 186 -16.26 13.09 7.80
N SER A 187 -16.32 14.40 7.93
CA SER A 187 -17.51 15.14 8.38
C SER A 187 -17.73 16.42 7.60
N GLU A 188 -18.58 16.36 6.57
CA GLU A 188 -18.96 17.54 5.77
C GLU A 188 -19.61 18.64 6.62
N TRP A 189 -20.43 18.25 7.61
CA TRP A 189 -21.10 19.20 8.50
C TRP A 189 -20.11 19.95 9.39
N ARG A 190 -19.07 19.29 9.89
CA ARG A 190 -18.02 19.94 10.69
C ARG A 190 -17.26 20.94 9.82
N ARG A 191 -16.85 20.54 8.62
CA ARG A 191 -16.13 21.39 7.67
C ARG A 191 -16.92 22.65 7.32
N LEU A 192 -18.22 22.48 7.03
CA LEU A 192 -19.11 23.59 6.74
C LEU A 192 -19.25 24.52 7.97
N SER A 193 -19.47 23.96 9.16
CA SER A 193 -19.57 24.70 10.40
C SER A 193 -18.29 25.49 10.72
N ASP A 194 -17.12 24.85 10.59
CA ASP A 194 -15.83 25.49 10.87
C ASP A 194 -15.53 26.60 9.85
N SER A 195 -15.87 26.40 8.58
CA SER A 195 -15.78 27.43 7.53
C SER A 195 -16.69 28.62 7.84
N MET A 196 -17.94 28.38 8.26
CA MET A 196 -18.88 29.44 8.60
C MET A 196 -18.48 30.22 9.85
N LEU A 197 -17.81 29.56 10.80
CA LEU A 197 -17.33 30.16 12.05
C LEU A 197 -15.92 30.75 11.94
N GLY A 198 -15.27 30.65 10.77
CA GLY A 198 -13.90 31.12 10.56
C GLY A 198 -12.87 30.34 11.39
N ARG A 199 -13.18 29.10 11.79
CA ARG A 199 -12.27 28.26 12.55
C ARG A 199 -11.17 27.69 11.63
N GLN A 200 -9.99 27.48 12.21
CA GLN A 200 -8.89 26.84 11.50
C GLN A 200 -9.24 25.37 11.20
N PRO A 201 -9.02 24.89 9.96
CA PRO A 201 -9.24 23.50 9.63
C PRO A 201 -8.33 22.57 10.43
N VAL A 202 -8.92 21.52 11.01
CA VAL A 202 -8.18 20.48 11.77
C VAL A 202 -8.48 19.13 11.13
N GLY A 203 -7.43 18.41 10.78
CA GLY A 203 -7.51 17.10 10.16
C GLY A 203 -7.83 15.95 11.10
N ASN A 204 -8.06 14.78 10.53
CA ASN A 204 -8.42 13.57 11.28
C ASN A 204 -7.16 12.76 11.60
N ASN A 205 -7.17 12.04 12.72
CA ASN A 205 -6.03 11.28 13.21
C ASN A 205 -6.03 9.85 12.65
N LEU A 206 -4.86 9.36 12.26
CA LEU A 206 -4.64 7.98 11.85
C LEU A 206 -4.07 7.17 13.02
N HIS A 207 -4.68 6.05 13.33
CA HIS A 207 -4.17 5.08 14.30
C HIS A 207 -3.66 3.86 13.55
N LEU A 208 -2.37 3.60 13.67
CA LEU A 208 -1.70 2.54 12.92
C LEU A 208 -1.74 1.20 13.65
N THR A 209 -1.49 0.13 12.91
CA THR A 209 -1.23 -1.21 13.45
C THR A 209 0.24 -1.41 13.83
N ILE A 210 1.12 -0.53 13.40
CA ILE A 210 2.56 -0.56 13.69
C ILE A 210 2.79 -0.38 15.19
N ASN A 211 3.57 -1.28 15.80
CA ASN A 211 4.14 -1.09 17.12
C ASN A 211 5.49 -0.39 16.98
N ALA A 212 5.63 0.81 17.55
CA ALA A 212 6.81 1.65 17.36
C ALA A 212 8.10 1.00 17.89
N ASN A 213 8.04 0.28 19.00
CA ASN A 213 9.19 -0.41 19.56
C ASN A 213 9.66 -1.56 18.64
N LEU A 214 8.71 -2.35 18.12
CA LEU A 214 9.00 -3.42 17.17
C LEU A 214 9.56 -2.86 15.85
N GLN A 215 8.99 -1.77 15.34
CA GLN A 215 9.47 -1.09 14.14
C GLN A 215 10.91 -0.61 14.30
N GLN A 216 11.21 0.09 15.41
CA GLN A 216 12.56 0.53 15.71
C GLN A 216 13.53 -0.63 15.86
N ARG A 217 13.14 -1.66 16.62
CA ARG A 217 13.98 -2.84 16.82
C ARG A 217 14.30 -3.56 15.51
N ALA A 218 13.31 -3.73 14.64
CA ALA A 218 13.48 -4.33 13.32
C ALA A 218 14.42 -3.49 12.42
N TYR A 219 14.34 -2.16 12.50
CA TYR A 219 15.26 -1.26 11.82
C TYR A 219 16.70 -1.41 12.33
N ASP A 220 16.89 -1.42 13.65
CA ASP A 220 18.21 -1.55 14.27
C ASP A 220 18.86 -2.89 13.93
N LEU A 221 18.08 -3.96 13.85
CA LEU A 221 18.56 -5.29 13.50
C LEU A 221 19.12 -5.37 12.08
N LEU A 222 18.60 -4.56 11.13
CA LEU A 222 19.22 -4.46 9.80
C LEU A 222 20.64 -3.88 9.87
N GLY A 223 20.95 -3.06 10.89
CA GLY A 223 22.31 -2.63 11.18
C GLY A 223 23.00 -1.92 10.03
N GLY A 224 22.28 -1.04 9.31
CA GLY A 224 22.78 -0.30 8.14
C GLY A 224 22.81 -1.10 6.83
N ARG A 225 22.41 -2.37 6.84
CA ARG A 225 22.24 -3.17 5.61
C ARG A 225 21.06 -2.63 4.81
N THR A 226 21.18 -2.63 3.50
CA THR A 226 20.06 -2.34 2.60
C THR A 226 19.11 -3.54 2.56
N GLY A 227 17.81 -3.31 2.85
CA GLY A 227 16.86 -4.42 2.90
C GLY A 227 15.51 -4.05 3.47
N SER A 228 14.76 -5.07 3.87
CA SER A 228 13.40 -4.93 4.40
C SER A 228 13.07 -6.03 5.40
N ILE A 229 12.27 -5.65 6.41
CA ILE A 229 11.64 -6.57 7.35
C ILE A 229 10.16 -6.23 7.43
N VAL A 230 9.30 -7.24 7.24
CA VAL A 230 7.85 -7.10 7.39
C VAL A 230 7.35 -8.11 8.41
N VAL A 231 6.59 -7.64 9.40
CA VAL A 231 5.94 -8.47 10.43
C VAL A 231 4.44 -8.30 10.33
N MET A 232 3.72 -9.41 10.21
CA MET A 232 2.27 -9.43 10.03
C MET A 232 1.60 -10.36 11.03
N GLU A 233 0.44 -9.95 11.54
CA GLU A 233 -0.46 -10.82 12.29
C GLU A 233 -1.32 -11.63 11.28
N PRO A 234 -1.15 -12.95 11.19
CA PRO A 234 -1.74 -13.74 10.10
C PRO A 234 -3.27 -13.77 10.08
N ARG A 235 -3.90 -13.73 11.27
CA ARG A 235 -5.37 -13.88 11.40
C ARG A 235 -6.13 -12.61 11.00
N THR A 236 -5.52 -11.45 11.16
CA THR A 236 -6.18 -10.16 10.89
C THR A 236 -5.68 -9.47 9.65
N GLY A 237 -4.40 -9.63 9.32
CA GLY A 237 -3.74 -8.88 8.27
C GLY A 237 -3.03 -7.61 8.76
N LYS A 238 -3.02 -7.33 10.07
CA LYS A 238 -2.32 -6.19 10.66
C LYS A 238 -0.82 -6.29 10.36
N LEU A 239 -0.26 -5.20 9.82
CA LEU A 239 1.18 -5.03 9.69
C LEU A 239 1.70 -4.42 10.99
N LEU A 240 2.44 -5.20 11.75
CA LEU A 240 2.97 -4.82 13.07
C LEU A 240 4.30 -4.09 12.97
N ALA A 241 5.07 -4.39 11.93
CA ALA A 241 6.25 -3.67 11.51
C ALA A 241 6.41 -3.75 9.97
N LEU A 242 6.88 -2.66 9.37
CA LEU A 242 7.19 -2.57 7.94
C LEU A 242 8.42 -1.67 7.78
N VAL A 243 9.58 -2.29 7.74
CA VAL A 243 10.88 -1.61 7.67
C VAL A 243 11.45 -1.68 6.27
N SER A 244 11.97 -0.55 5.80
CA SER A 244 12.76 -0.43 4.58
C SER A 244 14.04 0.38 4.88
N THR A 245 15.19 -0.12 4.52
CA THR A 245 16.50 0.53 4.69
C THR A 245 17.24 0.65 3.36
N PRO A 246 18.00 1.76 3.14
CA PRO A 246 18.08 2.94 4.00
C PRO A 246 16.75 3.68 4.07
N GLY A 247 16.52 4.37 5.19
CA GLY A 247 15.45 5.34 5.36
C GLY A 247 16.00 6.78 5.33
N PHE A 248 15.14 7.75 5.63
CA PHE A 248 15.48 9.17 5.68
C PHE A 248 14.79 9.84 6.88
N ASP A 249 15.22 11.06 7.24
CA ASP A 249 14.52 11.86 8.25
C ASP A 249 13.48 12.76 7.55
N PRO A 250 12.16 12.53 7.72
CA PRO A 250 11.16 13.37 7.08
C PRO A 250 11.18 14.84 7.57
N ALA A 251 11.69 15.10 8.79
CA ALA A 251 11.85 16.48 9.30
C ALA A 251 12.82 17.30 8.45
N GLY A 252 13.80 16.66 7.80
CA GLY A 252 14.73 17.33 6.88
C GLY A 252 14.06 18.02 5.69
N LEU A 253 12.83 17.61 5.32
CA LEU A 253 12.06 18.18 4.21
C LEU A 253 11.05 19.24 4.64
N VAL A 254 10.91 19.48 5.94
CA VAL A 254 10.00 20.50 6.50
C VAL A 254 10.77 21.78 6.74
N SER A 255 10.22 22.91 6.26
CA SER A 255 10.79 24.23 6.53
C SER A 255 10.33 24.75 7.89
N ASN A 256 11.23 25.41 8.62
CA ASN A 256 10.89 26.14 9.83
C ASN A 256 10.47 27.56 9.47
N PRO A 257 9.19 27.94 9.66
CA PRO A 257 8.71 29.29 9.35
C PRO A 257 9.29 30.37 10.29
N ASP A 258 9.72 29.97 11.49
CA ASP A 258 10.25 30.86 12.51
C ASP A 258 11.78 31.02 12.41
N ALA A 259 12.42 30.47 11.37
CA ALA A 259 13.85 30.62 11.18
C ALA A 259 14.23 32.09 10.89
N GLU A 260 15.26 32.60 11.57
CA GLU A 260 15.75 33.99 11.39
C GLU A 260 16.22 34.21 9.95
N ASP A 261 16.90 33.23 9.35
CA ASP A 261 17.34 33.27 7.94
C ASP A 261 16.52 32.27 7.11
N GLN A 262 15.48 32.77 6.46
CA GLN A 262 14.63 31.99 5.57
C GLN A 262 15.34 31.53 4.28
N ALA A 263 16.41 32.18 3.87
CA ALA A 263 17.21 31.79 2.71
C ALA A 263 18.08 30.57 3.07
N ALA A 264 18.72 30.60 4.23
CA ALA A 264 19.48 29.46 4.76
C ALA A 264 18.58 28.24 5.00
N GLU A 265 17.37 28.44 5.54
CA GLU A 265 16.41 27.37 5.78
C GLU A 265 15.93 26.71 4.48
N ARG A 266 15.70 27.51 3.43
CA ARG A 266 15.40 26.97 2.09
C ARG A 266 16.60 26.21 1.51
N ALA A 267 17.80 26.72 1.66
CA ALA A 267 19.02 26.05 1.20
C ALA A 267 19.19 24.70 1.90
N ARG A 268 18.96 24.63 3.22
CA ARG A 268 19.01 23.39 4.01
C ARG A 268 18.06 22.31 3.46
N THR A 269 16.80 22.66 3.18
CA THR A 269 15.83 21.68 2.65
C THR A 269 16.19 21.23 1.23
N VAL A 270 16.76 22.11 0.41
CA VAL A 270 17.22 21.78 -0.96
C VAL A 270 18.43 20.84 -0.90
N GLU A 271 19.39 21.14 -0.05
CA GLU A 271 20.57 20.31 0.15
C GLU A 271 20.18 18.92 0.65
N TYR A 272 19.30 18.84 1.64
CA TYR A 272 18.81 17.58 2.17
C TYR A 272 18.08 16.74 1.11
N TRP A 273 17.22 17.38 0.29
CA TRP A 273 16.58 16.70 -0.84
C TRP A 273 17.58 16.15 -1.83
N SER A 274 18.58 16.97 -2.21
CA SER A 274 19.66 16.54 -3.10
C SER A 274 20.44 15.35 -2.53
N GLN A 275 20.66 15.36 -1.22
CA GLN A 275 21.35 14.29 -0.49
C GLN A 275 20.59 12.97 -0.59
N ILE A 276 19.30 12.95 -0.21
CA ILE A 276 18.48 11.71 -0.18
C ILE A 276 18.08 11.20 -1.57
N THR A 277 18.18 12.04 -2.61
CA THR A 277 17.91 11.65 -4.00
C THR A 277 19.17 11.32 -4.79
N SER A 278 20.36 11.46 -4.19
CA SER A 278 21.62 11.10 -4.84
C SER A 278 21.78 9.58 -4.94
N ASP A 279 22.53 9.11 -5.94
CA ASP A 279 22.84 7.68 -6.11
C ASP A 279 23.57 7.10 -4.89
N ALA A 280 24.42 7.91 -4.23
CA ALA A 280 25.16 7.53 -3.03
C ALA A 280 24.26 7.26 -1.81
N ALA A 281 23.06 7.81 -1.78
CA ALA A 281 22.10 7.59 -0.68
C ALA A 281 21.46 6.19 -0.67
N GLY A 282 21.61 5.39 -1.72
CA GLY A 282 21.06 4.04 -1.79
C GLY A 282 19.53 4.00 -1.89
N GLN A 283 18.92 5.02 -2.48
CA GLN A 283 17.47 5.12 -2.75
C GLN A 283 16.60 5.05 -1.47
N PRO A 284 16.77 5.93 -0.48
CA PRO A 284 16.01 5.90 0.78
C PRO A 284 14.51 6.18 0.60
N LEU A 285 14.11 6.79 -0.52
CA LEU A 285 12.70 7.03 -0.86
C LEU A 285 11.98 5.79 -1.40
N LEU A 286 12.73 4.74 -1.79
CA LEU A 286 12.14 3.47 -2.23
C LEU A 286 11.70 2.65 -1.02
N ASN A 287 10.40 2.41 -0.92
CA ASN A 287 9.89 1.46 0.07
C ASN A 287 10.15 0.01 -0.41
N ARG A 288 11.27 -0.57 0.04
CA ARG A 288 11.69 -1.92 -0.35
C ARG A 288 10.70 -2.99 0.08
N ALA A 289 9.96 -2.75 1.16
CA ALA A 289 8.97 -3.71 1.65
C ALA A 289 7.81 -3.91 0.67
N THR A 290 7.37 -2.83 0.00
CA THR A 290 6.18 -2.82 -0.85
C THR A 290 6.45 -2.59 -2.32
N GLN A 291 7.55 -1.90 -2.67
CA GLN A 291 7.88 -1.51 -4.04
C GLN A 291 9.15 -2.18 -4.58
N GLY A 292 10.05 -2.62 -3.68
CA GLY A 292 11.24 -3.38 -4.09
C GLY A 292 10.82 -4.73 -4.67
N GLN A 293 11.32 -5.04 -5.87
CA GLN A 293 11.05 -6.29 -6.58
C GLN A 293 12.35 -7.08 -6.73
N TYR A 294 12.40 -8.26 -6.11
CA TYR A 294 13.60 -9.10 -6.03
C TYR A 294 13.31 -10.54 -6.40
N PRO A 295 14.27 -11.27 -6.98
CA PRO A 295 14.14 -12.73 -7.09
C PRO A 295 14.01 -13.33 -5.68
N PRO A 296 13.03 -14.24 -5.47
CA PRO A 296 12.77 -14.80 -4.13
C PRO A 296 13.74 -15.90 -3.72
N GLY A 297 14.44 -16.50 -4.66
CA GLY A 297 15.25 -17.68 -4.41
C GLY A 297 14.46 -18.80 -3.75
N SER A 298 15.13 -19.64 -2.99
CA SER A 298 14.55 -20.83 -2.37
C SER A 298 13.36 -20.56 -1.43
N SER A 299 13.06 -19.32 -1.06
CA SER A 299 11.85 -19.01 -0.29
C SER A 299 10.56 -19.33 -1.08
N PHE A 300 10.61 -19.25 -2.43
CA PHE A 300 9.51 -19.59 -3.31
C PHE A 300 9.20 -21.10 -3.36
N LYS A 301 10.12 -21.96 -2.97
CA LYS A 301 9.86 -23.41 -2.81
C LYS A 301 8.65 -23.69 -1.93
N THR A 302 8.31 -22.76 -1.05
CA THR A 302 7.11 -22.79 -0.23
C THR A 302 5.84 -22.86 -1.09
N VAL A 303 5.75 -22.03 -2.15
CA VAL A 303 4.61 -22.03 -3.07
C VAL A 303 4.58 -23.31 -3.91
N THR A 304 5.75 -23.77 -4.39
CA THR A 304 5.88 -25.03 -5.14
C THR A 304 5.45 -26.24 -4.30
N ALA A 305 5.87 -26.29 -3.02
CA ALA A 305 5.45 -27.33 -2.08
C ALA A 305 3.93 -27.35 -1.86
N ILE A 306 3.31 -26.17 -1.67
CA ILE A 306 1.85 -26.04 -1.59
C ILE A 306 1.20 -26.58 -2.85
N GLY A 307 1.81 -26.33 -4.02
CA GLY A 307 1.33 -26.83 -5.30
C GLY A 307 1.22 -28.34 -5.35
N VAL A 308 2.29 -29.05 -5.04
CA VAL A 308 2.29 -30.52 -5.10
C VAL A 308 1.42 -31.15 -4.01
N LEU A 309 1.31 -30.52 -2.84
CA LEU A 309 0.39 -30.95 -1.79
C LEU A 309 -1.09 -30.75 -2.15
N SER A 310 -1.38 -29.77 -2.99
CA SER A 310 -2.73 -29.43 -3.43
C SER A 310 -3.20 -30.26 -4.64
N GLU A 311 -2.30 -31.04 -5.29
CA GLU A 311 -2.57 -31.78 -6.50
C GLU A 311 -2.29 -33.30 -6.32
N PRO A 312 -3.08 -34.00 -5.51
CA PRO A 312 -2.83 -35.42 -5.20
C PRO A 312 -2.87 -36.34 -6.42
N SER A 313 -3.49 -35.91 -7.52
CA SER A 313 -3.51 -36.66 -8.79
C SER A 313 -2.14 -36.81 -9.46
N LEU A 314 -1.15 -36.00 -9.05
CA LEU A 314 0.21 -36.00 -9.61
C LEU A 314 1.17 -36.97 -8.89
N GLY A 315 0.68 -37.83 -8.01
CA GLY A 315 1.46 -38.75 -7.20
C GLY A 315 1.77 -38.22 -5.81
N LYS A 316 2.45 -39.04 -5.01
CA LYS A 316 2.77 -38.65 -3.64
C LYS A 316 3.92 -37.65 -3.59
N PRO A 317 3.81 -36.55 -2.85
CA PRO A 317 4.89 -35.58 -2.68
C PRO A 317 6.18 -36.21 -2.08
N ASP A 318 6.03 -37.23 -1.26
CA ASP A 318 7.17 -37.94 -0.63
C ASP A 318 7.90 -38.91 -1.55
N GLU A 319 7.36 -39.18 -2.75
CA GLU A 319 8.05 -39.95 -3.78
C GLU A 319 8.94 -39.01 -4.61
N ILE A 320 10.09 -38.62 -4.08
CA ILE A 320 11.01 -37.64 -4.67
C ILE A 320 12.47 -38.05 -4.40
N SER A 321 13.37 -37.61 -5.30
CA SER A 321 14.81 -37.76 -5.14
C SER A 321 15.50 -36.40 -5.09
N CYS A 322 16.70 -36.34 -4.55
CA CYS A 322 17.53 -35.14 -4.52
C CYS A 322 18.91 -35.44 -5.14
N PRO A 323 18.98 -35.70 -6.47
CA PRO A 323 20.26 -35.94 -7.14
C PRO A 323 21.11 -34.67 -7.15
N ASN A 324 22.44 -34.81 -7.29
CA ASN A 324 23.35 -33.68 -7.37
C ASN A 324 23.05 -32.77 -8.58
N GLU A 325 22.65 -33.37 -9.68
CA GLU A 325 22.33 -32.70 -10.95
C GLU A 325 21.02 -33.24 -11.55
N LEU A 326 20.26 -32.36 -12.18
CA LEU A 326 19.03 -32.71 -12.92
C LEU A 326 19.08 -32.07 -14.30
N PHE A 327 19.15 -32.87 -15.35
CA PHE A 327 19.03 -32.39 -16.72
C PHE A 327 17.55 -32.27 -17.10
N THR A 328 17.15 -31.12 -17.55
CA THR A 328 15.75 -30.80 -17.88
C THR A 328 15.51 -30.80 -19.41
N ASP A 329 16.55 -30.56 -20.18
CA ASP A 329 16.53 -30.57 -21.65
C ASP A 329 17.96 -30.83 -22.21
N ALA A 330 18.04 -31.34 -23.43
CA ALA A 330 19.30 -31.53 -24.14
C ALA A 330 19.89 -30.15 -24.50
N GLY A 331 21.09 -29.85 -23.95
CA GLY A 331 21.79 -28.57 -24.22
C GLY A 331 21.51 -27.46 -23.22
N ALA A 332 20.59 -27.65 -22.26
CA ALA A 332 20.45 -26.75 -21.13
C ALA A 332 21.43 -27.13 -20.00
N PRO A 333 21.96 -26.16 -19.24
CA PRO A 333 22.73 -26.48 -18.04
C PRO A 333 21.87 -27.28 -17.06
N PRO A 334 22.46 -28.23 -16.31
CA PRO A 334 21.72 -28.98 -15.32
C PRO A 334 21.34 -28.08 -14.13
N VAL A 335 20.19 -28.34 -13.53
CA VAL A 335 19.85 -27.79 -12.20
C VAL A 335 20.78 -28.43 -11.17
N VAL A 336 21.44 -27.63 -10.37
CA VAL A 336 22.37 -28.08 -9.31
C VAL A 336 21.90 -27.58 -7.94
N ASN A 337 22.28 -28.31 -6.89
CA ASN A 337 22.04 -27.90 -5.51
C ASN A 337 23.10 -26.90 -5.02
N ALA A 338 22.75 -26.05 -4.04
CA ALA A 338 23.69 -25.10 -3.44
C ALA A 338 24.86 -25.85 -2.78
N VAL A 339 24.59 -26.96 -2.11
CA VAL A 339 25.58 -27.93 -1.65
C VAL A 339 25.71 -28.99 -2.74
N ARG A 340 26.73 -28.87 -3.58
CA ARG A 340 26.89 -29.70 -4.79
C ARG A 340 27.11 -31.17 -4.46
N ASP A 341 27.96 -31.45 -3.45
CA ASP A 341 28.32 -32.80 -3.10
C ASP A 341 27.82 -33.18 -1.71
N GLY A 342 27.12 -34.30 -1.62
CA GLY A 342 26.72 -34.89 -0.33
C GLY A 342 25.37 -34.45 0.23
N LEU A 343 24.60 -33.55 -0.44
CA LEU A 343 23.30 -33.10 0.06
C LEU A 343 22.33 -34.27 0.24
N GLU A 344 22.28 -35.22 -0.71
CA GLU A 344 21.46 -36.42 -0.59
C GLU A 344 21.85 -37.26 0.63
N GLY A 345 23.15 -37.39 0.88
CA GLY A 345 23.66 -38.07 2.07
C GLY A 345 23.24 -37.42 3.37
N ILE A 346 23.23 -36.08 3.44
CA ILE A 346 22.74 -35.33 4.60
C ILE A 346 21.22 -35.55 4.75
N ILE A 347 20.46 -35.50 3.70
CA ILE A 347 19.01 -35.75 3.72
C ILE A 347 18.71 -37.15 4.21
N ARG A 348 19.47 -38.17 3.75
CA ARG A 348 19.31 -39.58 4.15
C ARG A 348 19.61 -39.85 5.62
N GLN A 349 20.33 -38.96 6.33
CA GLN A 349 20.46 -39.03 7.79
C GLN A 349 19.12 -38.86 8.52
N HIS A 350 18.12 -38.24 7.83
CA HIS A 350 16.75 -38.08 8.31
C HIS A 350 15.75 -39.06 7.64
N GLY A 351 16.23 -40.10 7.01
CA GLY A 351 15.46 -41.12 6.29
C GLY A 351 15.51 -40.93 4.75
N GLU A 352 14.68 -41.66 4.02
CA GLU A 352 14.58 -41.49 2.58
C GLU A 352 14.11 -40.07 2.23
N PRO A 353 14.58 -39.49 1.10
CA PRO A 353 14.14 -38.19 0.65
C PRO A 353 12.61 -38.10 0.55
N ARG A 354 12.05 -37.12 1.24
CA ARG A 354 10.61 -36.80 1.24
C ARG A 354 10.42 -35.29 1.22
N LEU A 355 9.21 -34.81 0.97
CA LEU A 355 8.93 -33.36 0.87
C LEU A 355 9.50 -32.58 2.05
N GLU A 356 9.31 -33.06 3.28
CA GLU A 356 9.81 -32.42 4.49
C GLU A 356 11.33 -32.23 4.46
N SER A 357 12.09 -33.29 4.19
CA SER A 357 13.56 -33.22 4.23
C SER A 357 14.16 -32.45 3.03
N VAL A 358 13.61 -32.58 1.82
CA VAL A 358 14.06 -31.79 0.66
C VAL A 358 13.69 -30.32 0.78
N TYR A 359 12.60 -29.99 1.52
CA TYR A 359 12.26 -28.62 1.89
C TYR A 359 13.22 -28.06 2.93
N ALA A 360 13.48 -28.80 4.00
CA ALA A 360 14.37 -28.41 5.10
C ALA A 360 15.79 -28.08 4.61
N TYR A 361 16.34 -28.93 3.76
CA TYR A 361 17.67 -28.76 3.16
C TYR A 361 17.67 -28.06 1.80
N SER A 362 16.51 -27.53 1.40
CA SER A 362 16.40 -26.65 0.22
C SER A 362 16.92 -27.28 -1.09
N CYS A 363 16.64 -28.56 -1.34
CA CYS A 363 17.08 -29.28 -2.53
C CYS A 363 16.50 -28.69 -3.82
N ASN A 364 17.35 -28.07 -4.68
CA ASN A 364 16.90 -27.44 -5.94
C ASN A 364 16.37 -28.49 -6.91
N THR A 365 17.09 -29.60 -7.06
CA THR A 365 16.75 -30.66 -8.03
C THR A 365 15.41 -31.33 -7.71
N ALA A 366 15.05 -31.47 -6.43
CA ALA A 366 13.74 -31.95 -6.03
C ALA A 366 12.62 -30.96 -6.38
N PHE A 367 12.84 -29.66 -6.13
CA PHE A 367 11.84 -28.63 -6.45
C PHE A 367 11.69 -28.36 -7.93
N ALA A 368 12.74 -28.52 -8.72
CA ALA A 368 12.69 -28.57 -10.17
C ALA A 368 11.79 -29.72 -10.67
N GLN A 369 11.96 -30.94 -10.12
CA GLN A 369 11.10 -32.09 -10.42
C GLN A 369 9.64 -31.82 -10.05
N TYR A 370 9.36 -31.19 -8.91
CA TYR A 370 8.00 -30.82 -8.53
C TYR A 370 7.38 -29.83 -9.51
N ALA A 371 8.10 -28.81 -9.95
CA ALA A 371 7.62 -27.85 -10.94
C ALA A 371 7.30 -28.51 -12.28
N LEU A 372 8.21 -29.37 -12.76
CA LEU A 372 7.99 -30.15 -13.98
C LEU A 372 6.80 -31.11 -13.86
N ARG A 373 6.61 -31.76 -12.70
CA ARG A 373 5.47 -32.62 -12.39
C ARG A 373 4.14 -31.85 -12.40
N LEU A 374 4.12 -30.62 -11.87
CA LEU A 374 2.96 -29.71 -11.92
C LEU A 374 2.65 -29.26 -13.33
N GLY A 375 3.65 -29.02 -14.14
CA GLY A 375 3.51 -28.40 -15.45
C GLY A 375 3.17 -26.92 -15.39
N SER A 376 3.40 -26.20 -16.48
CA SER A 376 3.27 -24.74 -16.57
C SER A 376 1.92 -24.20 -16.10
N ASP A 377 0.81 -24.82 -16.52
CA ASP A 377 -0.53 -24.28 -16.27
C ASP A 377 -0.95 -24.40 -14.80
N ARG A 378 -0.75 -25.57 -14.18
CA ARG A 378 -1.06 -25.76 -12.77
C ARG A 378 -0.14 -24.95 -11.87
N PHE A 379 1.17 -24.95 -12.19
CA PHE A 379 2.15 -24.16 -11.48
C PHE A 379 1.77 -22.67 -11.46
N THR A 380 1.40 -22.13 -12.62
CA THR A 380 0.94 -20.74 -12.75
C THR A 380 -0.35 -20.51 -11.97
N SER A 381 -1.35 -21.40 -12.11
CA SER A 381 -2.63 -21.27 -11.36
C SER A 381 -2.42 -21.26 -9.86
N ILE A 382 -1.48 -22.06 -9.33
CA ILE A 382 -1.15 -22.08 -7.90
C ILE A 382 -0.47 -20.78 -7.48
N ALA A 383 0.49 -20.28 -8.26
CA ALA A 383 1.17 -19.03 -7.98
C ALA A 383 0.17 -17.84 -8.00
N GLU A 384 -0.77 -17.83 -8.93
CA GLU A 384 -1.82 -16.80 -9.03
C GLU A 384 -2.77 -16.78 -7.81
N ARG A 385 -2.93 -17.89 -7.08
CA ARG A 385 -3.67 -17.89 -5.80
C ARG A 385 -2.99 -17.02 -4.74
N PHE A 386 -1.69 -16.77 -4.88
CA PHE A 386 -0.89 -15.92 -4.02
C PHE A 386 -0.56 -14.56 -4.64
N ASP A 387 -1.32 -14.11 -5.66
CA ASP A 387 -1.10 -12.84 -6.36
C ASP A 387 0.30 -12.69 -7.00
N PHE A 388 0.88 -13.81 -7.49
CA PHE A 388 1.99 -13.75 -8.42
C PHE A 388 1.44 -13.68 -9.84
N TYR A 389 1.66 -12.57 -10.52
CA TYR A 389 0.99 -12.27 -11.77
C TYR A 389 1.80 -12.70 -12.99
N ARG A 390 1.08 -13.02 -14.06
CA ARG A 390 1.66 -13.03 -15.42
C ARG A 390 1.84 -11.57 -15.88
N PRO A 391 2.85 -11.25 -16.71
CA PRO A 391 3.09 -9.87 -17.15
C PRO A 391 1.86 -9.18 -17.75
N GLN A 392 1.12 -9.91 -18.62
CA GLN A 392 -0.07 -9.39 -19.29
C GLN A 392 -1.26 -9.12 -18.36
N ASN A 393 -1.29 -9.74 -17.18
CA ASN A 393 -2.36 -9.61 -16.20
C ASN A 393 -1.91 -8.82 -14.97
N ALA A 394 -0.65 -8.38 -14.92
CA ALA A 394 -0.14 -7.62 -13.80
C ALA A 394 -0.78 -6.22 -13.78
N PRO A 395 -1.39 -5.82 -12.67
CA PRO A 395 -1.85 -4.45 -12.52
C PRO A 395 -0.64 -3.50 -12.46
N GLY A 396 -0.80 -2.26 -12.90
CA GLY A 396 0.27 -1.26 -12.77
C GLY A 396 0.69 -1.01 -11.30
N ARG A 397 -0.24 -1.29 -10.37
CA ARG A 397 -0.02 -1.27 -8.92
C ARG A 397 -0.81 -2.41 -8.29
N TYR A 398 -0.23 -3.11 -7.30
CA TYR A 398 -0.95 -4.11 -6.52
C TYR A 398 -2.10 -3.46 -5.72
N GLN A 399 -3.32 -3.96 -5.90
CA GLN A 399 -4.52 -3.37 -5.29
C GLN A 399 -4.98 -4.09 -4.01
N GLY A 400 -4.33 -5.18 -3.66
CA GLY A 400 -4.59 -5.91 -2.40
C GLY A 400 -4.09 -5.19 -1.15
N PHE A 401 -3.29 -4.14 -1.28
CA PHE A 401 -2.83 -3.26 -0.21
C PHE A 401 -2.88 -1.82 -0.70
N THR A 402 -3.70 -1.00 -0.06
CA THR A 402 -3.99 0.37 -0.51
C THR A 402 -3.33 1.46 0.33
N ASP A 403 -2.88 1.12 1.55
CA ASP A 403 -2.31 2.10 2.48
C ASP A 403 -1.00 2.71 1.98
N LEU A 404 -0.20 1.93 1.24
CA LEU A 404 1.04 2.41 0.61
C LEU A 404 1.12 1.98 -0.86
N PRO A 405 1.87 2.72 -1.70
CA PRO A 405 2.22 2.27 -3.05
C PRO A 405 2.89 0.90 -3.01
N THR A 406 2.39 -0.05 -3.81
CA THR A 406 2.89 -1.43 -3.81
C THR A 406 3.04 -1.95 -5.24
N ALA A 407 4.21 -2.50 -5.55
CA ALA A 407 4.46 -3.14 -6.83
C ALA A 407 3.82 -4.54 -6.87
N PRO A 408 3.29 -4.99 -8.01
CA PRO A 408 2.83 -6.36 -8.18
C PRO A 408 4.01 -7.34 -8.20
N SER A 409 3.85 -8.52 -7.61
CA SER A 409 4.82 -9.60 -7.75
C SER A 409 4.60 -10.34 -9.07
N LEU A 410 5.67 -10.59 -9.83
CA LEU A 410 5.64 -11.21 -11.15
C LEU A 410 6.16 -12.64 -11.09
N LEU A 411 5.45 -13.56 -11.68
CA LEU A 411 5.88 -14.96 -11.81
C LEU A 411 7.00 -15.10 -12.86
N PHE A 412 6.94 -14.30 -13.92
CA PHE A 412 7.96 -14.15 -14.97
C PHE A 412 7.77 -12.81 -15.67
N VAL A 413 8.76 -12.37 -16.43
CA VAL A 413 8.72 -11.09 -17.15
C VAL A 413 8.31 -11.28 -18.61
N GLN A 414 8.82 -12.33 -19.27
CA GLN A 414 8.57 -12.58 -20.69
C GLN A 414 7.41 -13.56 -20.90
N PRO A 415 6.38 -13.22 -21.68
CA PRO A 415 5.30 -14.15 -22.02
C PRO A 415 5.83 -15.46 -22.61
N GLY A 416 5.26 -16.59 -22.20
CA GLY A 416 5.67 -17.91 -22.67
C GLY A 416 6.92 -18.49 -21.98
N PHE A 417 7.55 -17.77 -21.06
CA PHE A 417 8.78 -18.22 -20.39
C PHE A 417 8.64 -19.62 -19.77
N LEU A 418 7.54 -19.92 -19.10
CA LEU A 418 7.31 -21.21 -18.45
C LEU A 418 6.93 -22.37 -19.40
N GLN A 419 6.88 -22.15 -20.72
CA GLN A 419 6.68 -23.24 -21.69
C GLN A 419 7.93 -24.07 -21.89
N SER A 420 9.09 -23.55 -21.53
CA SER A 420 10.37 -24.26 -21.55
C SER A 420 10.57 -25.07 -20.27
N ALA A 421 10.95 -26.33 -20.37
CA ALA A 421 11.18 -27.18 -19.20
C ALA A 421 12.31 -26.66 -18.29
N PRO A 422 13.46 -26.17 -18.79
CA PRO A 422 14.46 -25.51 -17.96
C PRO A 422 13.91 -24.30 -17.19
N ALA A 423 13.17 -23.41 -17.87
CA ALA A 423 12.62 -22.22 -17.25
C ALA A 423 11.57 -22.55 -16.16
N LEU A 424 10.71 -23.53 -16.41
CA LEU A 424 9.75 -24.02 -15.42
C LEU A 424 10.46 -24.64 -14.21
N ALA A 425 11.50 -25.43 -14.44
CA ALA A 425 12.32 -26.04 -13.40
C ALA A 425 12.99 -24.97 -12.53
N ASP A 426 13.63 -23.96 -13.15
CA ASP A 426 14.28 -22.86 -12.45
C ASP A 426 13.29 -22.03 -11.62
N THR A 427 12.11 -21.74 -12.18
CA THR A 427 11.06 -21.03 -11.47
C THR A 427 10.56 -21.84 -10.27
N GLY A 428 10.55 -23.18 -10.37
CA GLY A 428 10.13 -24.08 -9.30
C GLY A 428 10.90 -23.94 -7.99
N TYR A 429 12.16 -23.54 -8.04
CA TYR A 429 12.96 -23.26 -6.84
C TYR A 429 13.27 -21.77 -6.63
N GLY A 430 12.54 -20.88 -7.35
CA GLY A 430 12.54 -19.44 -7.10
C GLY A 430 13.63 -18.66 -7.84
N GLN A 431 14.17 -19.23 -8.91
CA GLN A 431 15.07 -18.58 -9.85
C GLN A 431 14.34 -18.18 -11.15
N GLY A 432 15.05 -17.94 -12.22
CA GLY A 432 14.48 -17.52 -13.50
C GLY A 432 14.15 -16.03 -13.54
N GLN A 433 12.95 -15.70 -14.01
CA GLN A 433 12.53 -14.29 -14.21
C GLN A 433 11.58 -13.75 -13.12
N MET A 434 11.46 -14.46 -12.02
CA MET A 434 10.52 -14.09 -10.95
C MET A 434 10.98 -12.84 -10.20
N LEU A 435 10.03 -11.94 -9.91
CA LEU A 435 10.26 -10.72 -9.12
C LEU A 435 9.15 -10.58 -8.08
N VAL A 436 9.52 -10.51 -6.80
CA VAL A 436 8.55 -10.47 -5.69
C VAL A 436 8.87 -9.34 -4.72
N THR A 437 7.83 -8.85 -4.00
CA THR A 437 8.02 -7.92 -2.90
C THR A 437 8.14 -8.65 -1.56
N PRO A 438 8.87 -8.10 -0.56
CA PRO A 438 8.90 -8.65 0.79
C PRO A 438 7.51 -8.78 1.43
N LEU A 439 6.63 -7.83 1.21
CA LEU A 439 5.23 -7.90 1.65
C LEU A 439 4.53 -9.15 1.09
N GLN A 440 4.70 -9.44 -0.21
CA GLN A 440 4.09 -10.62 -0.83
C GLN A 440 4.57 -11.92 -0.20
N MET A 441 5.88 -12.03 0.09
CA MET A 441 6.44 -13.21 0.75
C MET A 441 5.97 -13.33 2.21
N THR A 442 5.75 -12.20 2.89
CA THR A 442 5.11 -12.19 4.21
C THR A 442 3.68 -12.72 4.14
N MET A 443 2.91 -12.31 3.11
CA MET A 443 1.53 -12.79 2.90
C MET A 443 1.47 -14.29 2.60
N VAL A 444 2.47 -14.85 1.89
CA VAL A 444 2.60 -16.31 1.69
C VAL A 444 2.77 -17.02 3.03
N ALA A 445 3.70 -16.56 3.87
CA ALA A 445 3.93 -17.11 5.20
C ALA A 445 2.68 -16.96 6.09
N ALA A 446 2.03 -15.80 6.05
CA ALA A 446 0.80 -15.51 6.80
C ALA A 446 -0.37 -16.42 6.37
N ALA A 447 -0.53 -16.71 5.08
CA ALA A 447 -1.56 -17.62 4.61
C ALA A 447 -1.36 -19.06 5.16
N ILE A 448 -0.11 -19.55 5.20
CA ILE A 448 0.21 -20.84 5.83
C ILE A 448 -0.10 -20.81 7.32
N ALA A 449 0.26 -19.72 7.99
CA ALA A 449 0.01 -19.49 9.41
C ALA A 449 -1.50 -19.44 9.77
N ASN A 450 -2.33 -19.04 8.81
CA ASN A 450 -3.78 -18.83 8.96
C ASN A 450 -4.63 -19.89 8.21
N ASP A 451 -4.21 -21.14 8.27
CA ASP A 451 -4.92 -22.29 7.69
C ASP A 451 -5.32 -22.12 6.21
N GLY A 452 -4.46 -21.46 5.44
CA GLY A 452 -4.64 -21.19 4.02
C GLY A 452 -5.41 -19.93 3.68
N ASN A 453 -5.85 -19.16 4.67
CA ASN A 453 -6.57 -17.92 4.45
C ASN A 453 -5.61 -16.75 4.28
N MET A 454 -5.54 -16.16 3.11
CA MET A 454 -4.76 -14.95 2.84
C MET A 454 -5.60 -13.73 3.20
N MET A 455 -5.13 -12.96 4.17
CA MET A 455 -5.79 -11.75 4.66
C MET A 455 -5.30 -10.52 3.93
N HIS A 456 -6.17 -9.51 3.84
CA HIS A 456 -5.82 -8.20 3.33
C HIS A 456 -4.88 -7.50 4.32
N PRO A 457 -3.64 -7.15 3.92
CA PRO A 457 -2.74 -6.43 4.79
C PRO A 457 -3.21 -4.98 4.98
N TYR A 458 -2.99 -4.41 6.17
CA TYR A 458 -3.29 -3.00 6.44
C TYR A 458 -2.41 -2.41 7.53
N LEU A 459 -2.19 -1.10 7.44
CA LEU A 459 -1.43 -0.27 8.38
C LEU A 459 -2.34 0.64 9.19
N VAL A 460 -3.42 1.16 8.61
CA VAL A 460 -4.35 2.05 9.32
C VAL A 460 -5.49 1.23 9.90
N GLU A 461 -5.52 1.15 11.24
CA GLU A 461 -6.56 0.41 11.96
C GLU A 461 -7.86 1.20 12.09
N ARG A 462 -7.73 2.49 12.42
CA ARG A 462 -8.89 3.39 12.56
C ARG A 462 -8.51 4.83 12.29
N ILE A 463 -9.51 5.62 11.94
CA ILE A 463 -9.41 7.07 11.76
C ILE A 463 -10.38 7.73 12.76
N THR A 464 -9.91 8.73 13.49
CA THR A 464 -10.73 9.50 14.41
C THR A 464 -10.73 10.97 14.04
N ASP A 465 -11.82 11.67 14.35
CA ASP A 465 -11.84 13.12 14.30
C ASP A 465 -10.99 13.73 15.44
N PRO A 466 -10.74 15.06 15.45
CA PRO A 466 -10.00 15.71 16.53
C PRO A 466 -10.62 15.55 17.92
N ASN A 467 -11.91 15.23 18.02
CA ASN A 467 -12.62 14.97 19.27
C ASN A 467 -12.61 13.49 19.67
N ALA A 468 -11.79 12.68 19.01
CA ALA A 468 -11.68 11.23 19.21
C ALA A 468 -12.91 10.41 18.80
N ASN A 469 -13.86 10.98 18.06
CA ASN A 469 -14.95 10.19 17.48
C ASN A 469 -14.42 9.35 16.33
N GLU A 470 -14.78 8.07 16.29
CA GLU A 470 -14.35 7.15 15.23
C GLU A 470 -15.11 7.43 13.93
N LEU A 471 -14.36 7.70 12.87
CA LEU A 471 -14.88 7.94 11.52
C LEU A 471 -14.82 6.69 10.65
N MET A 472 -13.75 5.90 10.82
CA MET A 472 -13.51 4.67 10.07
C MET A 472 -12.76 3.67 10.95
N ARG A 473 -13.10 2.39 10.81
CA ARG A 473 -12.35 1.26 11.37
C ARG A 473 -12.16 0.20 10.30
N GLN A 474 -10.92 -0.23 10.15
CA GLN A 474 -10.58 -1.35 9.29
C GLN A 474 -10.90 -2.67 9.99
N ASN A 475 -11.79 -3.45 9.40
CA ASN A 475 -12.07 -4.81 9.86
C ASN A 475 -11.20 -5.82 9.12
N PRO A 476 -10.73 -6.89 9.78
CA PRO A 476 -10.02 -7.98 9.11
C PRO A 476 -10.83 -8.53 7.93
N ARG A 477 -10.20 -8.58 6.76
CA ARG A 477 -10.85 -9.05 5.53
C ARG A 477 -10.00 -10.11 4.85
N ARG A 478 -10.61 -11.28 4.59
CA ARG A 478 -9.97 -12.33 3.80
C ARG A 478 -10.00 -11.95 2.31
N ILE A 479 -8.85 -12.02 1.64
CA ILE A 479 -8.76 -11.89 0.20
C ILE A 479 -9.29 -13.16 -0.44
N ARG A 480 -8.70 -14.33 -0.08
CA ARG A 480 -9.08 -15.64 -0.59
C ARG A 480 -8.50 -16.75 0.27
N GLN A 481 -8.94 -17.97 0.02
CA GLN A 481 -8.30 -19.18 0.50
C GLN A 481 -7.31 -19.67 -0.58
N THR A 482 -6.02 -19.80 -0.24
CA THR A 482 -4.94 -20.17 -1.16
C THR A 482 -4.67 -21.68 -1.14
N MET A 483 -4.95 -22.34 -0.02
CA MET A 483 -4.77 -23.78 0.20
C MET A 483 -5.76 -24.28 1.25
N THR A 484 -5.90 -25.58 1.39
CA THR A 484 -6.71 -26.19 2.47
C THR A 484 -5.98 -26.09 3.83
N ALA A 485 -6.72 -26.14 4.93
CA ALA A 485 -6.13 -26.14 6.28
C ALA A 485 -5.17 -27.32 6.49
N GLU A 486 -5.45 -28.47 5.88
CA GLU A 486 -4.57 -29.65 5.95
C GLU A 486 -3.22 -29.39 5.24
N VAL A 487 -3.25 -28.82 4.03
CA VAL A 487 -2.03 -28.41 3.33
C VAL A 487 -1.25 -27.38 4.15
N ALA A 488 -1.93 -26.40 4.74
CA ALA A 488 -1.30 -25.40 5.61
C ALA A 488 -0.65 -26.05 6.83
N ARG A 489 -1.32 -27.03 7.47
CA ARG A 489 -0.77 -27.78 8.61
C ARG A 489 0.52 -28.54 8.22
N ILE A 490 0.50 -29.23 7.08
CA ILE A 490 1.71 -29.94 6.57
C ILE A 490 2.82 -28.92 6.28
N MET A 491 2.49 -27.79 5.69
CA MET A 491 3.47 -26.75 5.41
C MET A 491 4.09 -26.16 6.67
N ARG A 492 3.30 -25.94 7.75
CA ARG A 492 3.86 -25.52 9.05
C ARG A 492 4.86 -26.55 9.59
N GLN A 493 4.58 -27.85 9.45
CA GLN A 493 5.52 -28.92 9.83
C GLN A 493 6.80 -28.86 8.99
N ASN A 494 6.69 -28.70 7.66
CA ASN A 494 7.85 -28.57 6.78
C ASN A 494 8.67 -27.31 7.12
N MET A 495 8.01 -26.19 7.44
CA MET A 495 8.69 -24.98 7.90
C MET A 495 9.39 -25.20 9.25
N ARG A 496 8.79 -25.95 10.18
CA ARG A 496 9.45 -26.35 11.44
C ARG A 496 10.67 -27.22 11.18
N ALA A 497 10.58 -28.20 10.31
CA ALA A 497 11.71 -29.02 9.89
C ALA A 497 12.86 -28.17 9.31
N GLY A 498 12.51 -27.14 8.51
CA GLY A 498 13.46 -26.17 7.98
C GLY A 498 14.28 -25.45 9.05
N VAL A 499 13.71 -25.22 10.22
CA VAL A 499 14.38 -24.54 11.34
C VAL A 499 14.98 -25.55 12.34
N SER A 500 14.30 -26.65 12.63
CA SER A 500 14.76 -27.60 13.67
C SER A 500 16.04 -28.36 13.29
N TYR A 501 16.19 -28.74 12.03
CA TYR A 501 17.36 -29.47 11.53
C TYR A 501 17.86 -29.07 10.15
N GLY A 502 17.12 -28.16 9.45
CA GLY A 502 17.47 -27.71 8.10
C GLY A 502 18.30 -26.43 8.08
N PHE A 503 18.35 -25.79 6.91
CA PHE A 503 19.13 -24.55 6.67
C PHE A 503 18.56 -23.29 7.32
N GLY A 504 17.53 -23.38 8.13
CA GLY A 504 16.95 -22.27 8.87
C GLY A 504 17.27 -22.25 10.37
N ALA A 505 18.16 -23.12 10.86
CA ALA A 505 18.40 -23.31 12.30
C ALA A 505 18.75 -22.02 13.05
N ALA A 506 19.39 -21.03 12.41
CA ALA A 506 19.70 -19.74 13.03
C ALA A 506 18.45 -18.90 13.39
N ALA A 507 17.26 -19.26 12.90
CA ALA A 507 16.01 -18.61 13.27
C ALA A 507 15.41 -19.11 14.59
N ASP A 508 15.88 -20.22 15.15
CA ASP A 508 15.38 -20.81 16.42
C ASP A 508 15.93 -20.07 17.65
N ALA A 509 15.79 -18.73 17.63
CA ALA A 509 16.38 -17.83 18.63
C ALA A 509 15.36 -17.30 19.64
N VAL A 510 14.10 -17.75 19.59
CA VAL A 510 13.03 -17.29 20.48
C VAL A 510 12.89 -18.26 21.65
N PRO A 511 13.24 -17.87 22.89
CA PRO A 511 13.19 -18.80 24.04
C PRO A 511 11.76 -19.37 24.25
N GLY A 512 11.65 -20.68 24.30
CA GLY A 512 10.35 -21.35 24.54
C GLY A 512 9.35 -21.33 23.40
N VAL A 513 9.73 -20.81 22.23
CA VAL A 513 8.84 -20.73 21.05
C VAL A 513 9.49 -21.46 19.88
N GLU A 514 8.79 -22.44 19.34
CA GLU A 514 9.26 -23.16 18.15
C GLU A 514 8.94 -22.37 16.87
N VAL A 515 9.98 -21.96 16.18
CA VAL A 515 9.88 -21.19 14.91
C VAL A 515 9.80 -22.16 13.73
N GLY A 516 8.96 -21.87 12.75
CA GLY A 516 8.97 -22.47 11.43
C GLY A 516 9.45 -21.48 10.38
N GLY A 517 10.27 -21.92 9.40
CA GLY A 517 10.76 -20.98 8.39
C GLY A 517 11.39 -21.61 7.16
N LYS A 518 11.72 -20.76 6.18
CA LYS A 518 12.40 -21.14 4.95
C LYS A 518 13.41 -20.08 4.54
N SER A 519 14.66 -20.50 4.39
CA SER A 519 15.73 -19.68 3.83
C SER A 519 15.60 -19.53 2.31
N GLY A 520 16.02 -18.39 1.80
CA GLY A 520 16.18 -18.11 0.38
C GLY A 520 17.51 -17.42 0.11
N THR A 521 18.22 -17.88 -0.89
CA THR A 521 19.40 -17.22 -1.43
C THR A 521 19.11 -17.00 -2.90
N ALA A 522 19.06 -15.74 -3.32
CA ALA A 522 18.67 -15.38 -4.68
C ALA A 522 19.84 -14.69 -5.38
N GLU A 523 20.36 -15.30 -6.43
CA GLU A 523 21.41 -14.71 -7.25
C GLU A 523 20.88 -13.52 -8.04
N TYR A 524 21.69 -12.45 -8.16
CA TYR A 524 21.41 -11.29 -8.99
C TYR A 524 22.68 -10.74 -9.65
N GLY A 525 22.53 -10.20 -10.85
CA GLY A 525 23.66 -9.75 -11.65
C GLY A 525 24.57 -10.94 -12.08
N ASN A 526 25.75 -10.61 -12.59
CA ASN A 526 26.67 -11.60 -13.16
C ASN A 526 27.87 -11.93 -12.25
N GLU A 527 27.90 -11.42 -11.01
CA GLU A 527 29.07 -11.49 -10.12
C GLU A 527 28.91 -12.46 -8.95
N GLY A 528 27.93 -13.36 -8.99
CA GLY A 528 27.66 -14.31 -7.92
C GLY A 528 27.19 -13.65 -6.60
N ARG A 529 26.71 -12.39 -6.68
CA ARG A 529 26.10 -11.70 -5.55
C ARG A 529 24.72 -12.27 -5.26
N THR A 530 24.35 -12.35 -3.98
CA THR A 530 23.08 -12.95 -3.57
C THR A 530 22.32 -12.04 -2.60
N HIS A 531 21.00 -11.97 -2.77
CA HIS A 531 20.09 -11.46 -1.76
C HIS A 531 19.80 -12.54 -0.72
N ALA A 532 19.87 -12.17 0.57
CA ALA A 532 19.48 -13.06 1.66
C ALA A 532 17.98 -12.91 1.96
N TRP A 533 17.25 -14.02 1.89
CA TRP A 533 15.84 -14.10 2.22
C TRP A 533 15.56 -15.04 3.37
N PHE A 534 14.59 -14.72 4.20
CA PHE A 534 13.98 -15.66 5.13
C PHE A 534 12.50 -15.34 5.34
N ILE A 535 11.64 -16.36 5.25
CA ILE A 535 10.25 -16.25 5.67
C ILE A 535 10.03 -17.15 6.88
N ALA A 536 9.29 -16.65 7.88
CA ALA A 536 9.08 -17.36 9.14
C ALA A 536 7.67 -17.20 9.67
N ILE A 537 7.27 -18.15 10.52
CA ILE A 537 6.06 -18.13 11.32
C ILE A 537 6.39 -18.54 12.75
N ALA A 538 5.73 -17.97 13.74
CA ALA A 538 5.96 -18.34 15.15
C ALA A 538 4.71 -18.07 16.02
N PRO A 539 4.39 -18.97 17.00
CA PRO A 539 4.82 -20.38 17.09
C PRO A 539 4.38 -21.17 15.85
N TYR A 540 5.07 -22.26 15.47
CA TYR A 540 4.68 -22.96 14.23
C TYR A 540 3.35 -23.72 14.34
N GLN A 541 2.96 -24.14 15.54
CA GLN A 541 1.68 -24.84 15.76
C GLN A 541 0.48 -23.90 15.64
N GLU A 542 0.54 -22.77 16.37
CA GLU A 542 -0.50 -21.72 16.41
C GLU A 542 0.13 -20.37 16.14
N PRO A 543 0.40 -20.04 14.87
CA PRO A 543 1.17 -18.85 14.55
C PRO A 543 0.45 -17.55 14.95
N ARG A 544 1.18 -16.71 15.68
CA ARG A 544 0.80 -15.33 16.00
C ARG A 544 1.44 -14.34 15.03
N PHE A 545 2.61 -14.66 14.52
CA PHE A 545 3.39 -13.78 13.65
C PHE A 545 3.85 -14.50 12.39
N ALA A 546 3.82 -13.77 11.29
CA ALA A 546 4.48 -14.12 10.03
C ALA A 546 5.48 -13.02 9.68
N VAL A 547 6.66 -13.40 9.24
CA VAL A 547 7.77 -12.48 8.97
C VAL A 547 8.38 -12.78 7.61
N ALA A 548 8.77 -11.75 6.88
CA ALA A 548 9.74 -11.86 5.80
C ALA A 548 10.89 -10.89 6.06
N VAL A 549 12.08 -11.39 5.89
CA VAL A 549 13.34 -10.64 5.90
C VAL A 549 13.96 -10.74 4.52
N MET A 550 14.39 -9.61 3.96
CA MET A 550 15.17 -9.52 2.73
C MET A 550 16.33 -8.54 2.93
N VAL A 551 17.54 -8.96 2.56
CA VAL A 551 18.74 -8.13 2.63
C VAL A 551 19.42 -8.14 1.26
N GLU A 552 19.56 -6.96 0.66
CA GLU A 552 20.25 -6.81 -0.62
C GLU A 552 21.76 -7.11 -0.46
N GLY A 553 22.28 -7.99 -1.32
CA GLY A 553 23.68 -8.38 -1.24
C GLY A 553 24.07 -9.01 0.12
N GLY A 554 23.08 -9.52 0.86
CA GLY A 554 23.26 -10.03 2.22
C GLY A 554 23.92 -11.41 2.31
N GLY A 555 24.24 -12.03 1.19
CA GLY A 555 24.81 -13.38 1.15
C GLY A 555 23.75 -14.46 1.33
N GLU A 556 23.97 -15.40 2.25
CA GLU A 556 23.10 -16.56 2.45
C GLU A 556 21.91 -16.27 3.37
N GLY A 557 20.71 -16.63 2.92
CA GLY A 557 19.50 -16.53 3.72
C GLY A 557 19.50 -17.46 4.95
N SER A 558 20.24 -18.54 4.91
CA SER A 558 20.42 -19.49 6.01
C SER A 558 21.17 -18.92 7.22
N SER A 559 22.02 -17.93 7.00
CA SER A 559 22.78 -17.24 8.05
C SER A 559 22.12 -15.89 8.38
N VAL A 560 22.30 -14.88 7.51
CA VAL A 560 21.85 -13.51 7.79
C VAL A 560 20.32 -13.43 7.88
N GLY A 561 19.60 -13.98 6.90
CA GLY A 561 18.14 -13.91 6.89
C GLY A 561 17.49 -14.63 8.06
N ALA A 562 17.96 -15.85 8.37
CA ALA A 562 17.45 -16.67 9.47
C ALA A 562 17.70 -16.02 10.84
N GLN A 563 18.92 -15.53 11.06
CA GLN A 563 19.28 -14.86 12.33
C GLN A 563 18.40 -13.62 12.57
N LEU A 564 18.26 -12.77 11.55
CA LEU A 564 17.43 -11.56 11.64
C LEU A 564 15.96 -11.93 11.90
N ALA A 565 15.41 -12.93 11.21
CA ALA A 565 14.03 -13.37 11.42
C ALA A 565 13.79 -13.88 12.86
N GLY A 566 14.71 -14.67 13.42
CA GLY A 566 14.63 -15.13 14.81
C GLY A 566 14.66 -13.96 15.80
N GLN A 567 15.57 -12.99 15.61
CA GLN A 567 15.67 -11.80 16.47
C GLN A 567 14.44 -10.90 16.37
N VAL A 568 13.88 -10.72 15.18
CA VAL A 568 12.64 -9.94 14.97
C VAL A 568 11.45 -10.64 15.60
N LEU A 569 11.34 -11.96 15.49
CA LEU A 569 10.30 -12.73 16.17
C LEU A 569 10.40 -12.61 17.69
N ALA A 570 11.62 -12.67 18.26
CA ALA A 570 11.82 -12.43 19.68
C ALA A 570 11.31 -11.06 20.11
N ALA A 571 11.64 -10.01 19.35
CA ALA A 571 11.13 -8.67 19.59
C ALA A 571 9.59 -8.58 19.43
N ALA A 572 9.02 -9.30 18.46
CA ALA A 572 7.56 -9.33 18.31
C ALA A 572 6.86 -9.93 19.52
N PHE A 573 7.40 -11.01 20.11
CA PHE A 573 6.87 -11.57 21.36
C PHE A 573 7.09 -10.68 22.58
N GLU A 574 8.14 -9.84 22.58
CA GLU A 574 8.44 -8.89 23.64
C GLU A 574 7.48 -7.68 23.60
N PHE A 575 7.25 -7.09 22.43
CA PHE A 575 6.57 -5.80 22.29
C PHE A 575 5.09 -5.91 21.89
N VAL A 576 4.66 -7.05 21.37
CA VAL A 576 3.27 -7.28 20.97
C VAL A 576 2.67 -8.38 21.86
N PRO A 577 1.81 -8.01 22.84
CA PRO A 577 1.28 -8.91 23.87
C PRO A 577 0.34 -10.02 23.33
#